data_e4031afe639ec99e27e73e9ee4df1e03
#
_entry.id   e4031afe639ec99e27e73e9ee4df1e03
#
_cell.length_a   1.000
_cell.length_b   1.000
_cell.length_c   1.000
_cell.angle_alpha   90.00
_cell.angle_beta   90.00
_cell.angle_gamma   90.00
#
_symmetry.space_group_name_H-M   'P 1'
#
loop_
_entity.id
_entity.type
_entity.pdbx_description
1 polymer ?
#
loop_
_entity_poly.entity_id
_entity_poly.type
_entity_poly.pdbx_seq_one_letter_code
_entity_poly.pdbx_strand_id
1 'polypeptide(L)'
;QAEMQCRMYQQALNDINKAVEMEPEDVDYWVEKGSVHLRVNQLDEAVLAFNKALSMNDQYAAAYRMLGYCQALQNKKKEACANFDKAKELGDEVVDQLIEKYCK
;
A
#
# COMPACT_ATOMS: atom_id res chain seq x y z
N GLN A 1 21.17 9.86 -10.07
CA GLN A 1 20.84 9.03 -8.92
C GLN A 1 19.34 8.84 -8.79
N ALA A 2 18.57 9.93 -8.87
CA ALA A 2 17.11 9.83 -8.90
C ALA A 2 16.65 9.02 -10.11
N GLU A 3 17.32 9.18 -11.24
CA GLU A 3 17.01 8.43 -12.45
C GLU A 3 17.25 6.94 -12.28
N MET A 4 18.31 6.56 -11.57
CA MET A 4 18.58 5.14 -11.31
C MET A 4 17.50 4.52 -10.43
N GLN A 5 17.05 5.26 -9.41
CA GLN A 5 15.96 4.77 -8.56
C GLN A 5 14.67 4.62 -9.36
N CYS A 6 14.34 5.60 -10.22
CA CYS A 6 13.16 5.52 -11.07
C CYS A 6 13.21 4.32 -12.00
N ARG A 7 14.38 4.02 -12.57
CA ARG A 7 14.55 2.86 -13.43
C ARG A 7 14.37 1.56 -12.68
N MET A 8 14.92 1.48 -11.46
CA MET A 8 14.76 0.29 -10.63
C MET A 8 13.29 0.07 -10.26
N TYR A 9 12.57 1.12 -9.90
CA TYR A 9 11.15 1.01 -9.59
C TYR A 9 10.33 0.70 -10.83
N GLN A 10 10.69 1.29 -11.97
CA GLN A 10 10.00 0.98 -13.23
C GLN A 10 10.16 -0.50 -13.60
N GLN A 11 11.35 -1.04 -13.42
CA GLN A 11 11.59 -2.45 -13.66
C GLN A 11 10.82 -3.32 -12.67
N ALA A 12 10.79 -2.91 -11.40
CA ALA A 12 9.99 -3.61 -10.39
C ALA A 12 8.51 -3.59 -10.75
N LEU A 13 8.00 -2.46 -11.24
CA LEU A 13 6.60 -2.37 -11.69
C LEU A 13 6.33 -3.32 -12.84
N ASN A 14 7.23 -3.39 -13.81
CA ASN A 14 7.07 -4.31 -14.94
C ASN A 14 7.02 -5.76 -14.47
N ASP A 15 7.91 -6.11 -13.54
CA ASP A 15 7.98 -7.47 -13.01
C ASP A 15 6.72 -7.82 -12.22
N ILE A 16 6.27 -6.91 -11.35
CA ILE A 16 5.10 -7.19 -10.52
C ILE A 16 3.82 -7.18 -11.34
N ASN A 17 3.75 -6.38 -12.40
CA ASN A 17 2.61 -6.41 -13.31
C ASN A 17 2.50 -7.76 -14.00
N LYS A 18 3.63 -8.34 -14.41
CA LYS A 18 3.63 -9.69 -14.97
C LYS A 18 3.20 -10.73 -13.96
N ALA A 19 3.67 -10.61 -12.72
CA ALA A 19 3.28 -11.54 -11.65
C ALA A 19 1.77 -11.47 -11.40
N VAL A 20 1.19 -10.28 -11.36
CA VAL A 20 -0.25 -10.08 -11.18
C VAL A 20 -1.04 -10.67 -12.34
N GLU A 21 -0.54 -10.54 -13.57
CA GLU A 21 -1.19 -11.13 -14.75
C GLU A 21 -1.20 -12.65 -14.68
N MET A 22 -0.10 -13.25 -14.22
CA MET A 22 0.02 -14.71 -14.13
C MET A 22 -0.73 -15.27 -12.93
N GLU A 23 -0.74 -14.56 -11.83
CA GLU A 23 -1.35 -14.98 -10.58
C GLU A 23 -2.25 -13.86 -10.05
N PRO A 24 -3.37 -13.55 -10.73
CA PRO A 24 -4.22 -12.40 -10.33
C PRO A 24 -4.94 -12.60 -8.99
N GLU A 25 -4.95 -13.82 -8.47
CA GLU A 25 -5.59 -14.12 -7.20
C GLU A 25 -4.60 -14.14 -6.03
N ASP A 26 -3.31 -13.84 -6.28
CA ASP A 26 -2.31 -13.80 -5.22
C ASP A 26 -2.31 -12.41 -4.57
N VAL A 27 -2.83 -12.35 -3.35
CA VAL A 27 -2.97 -11.09 -2.62
C VAL A 27 -1.61 -10.43 -2.38
N ASP A 28 -0.55 -11.22 -2.15
CA ASP A 28 0.78 -10.68 -1.89
C ASP A 28 1.30 -9.87 -3.07
N TYR A 29 1.05 -10.33 -4.29
CA TYR A 29 1.47 -9.59 -5.48
C TYR A 29 0.76 -8.24 -5.60
N TRP A 30 -0.52 -8.17 -5.23
CA TRP A 30 -1.24 -6.89 -5.24
C TRP A 30 -0.71 -5.92 -4.20
N VAL A 31 -0.38 -6.42 -3.00
CA VAL A 31 0.24 -5.60 -1.97
C VAL A 31 1.61 -5.09 -2.44
N GLU A 32 2.40 -5.96 -3.05
CA GLU A 32 3.71 -5.60 -3.58
C GLU A 32 3.60 -4.54 -4.67
N LYS A 33 2.64 -4.70 -5.58
CA LYS A 33 2.37 -3.72 -6.62
C LYS A 33 2.03 -2.36 -6.02
N GLY A 34 1.14 -2.33 -5.02
CA GLY A 34 0.81 -1.09 -4.33
C GLY A 34 2.03 -0.45 -3.68
N SER A 35 2.87 -1.27 -3.07
CA SER A 35 4.09 -0.80 -2.42
C SER A 35 5.05 -0.14 -3.41
N VAL A 36 5.22 -0.72 -4.59
CA VAL A 36 6.08 -0.14 -5.62
C VAL A 36 5.51 1.18 -6.12
N HIS A 37 4.19 1.25 -6.39
CA HIS A 37 3.56 2.50 -6.80
C HIS A 37 3.72 3.58 -5.74
N LEU A 38 3.59 3.22 -4.46
CA LEU A 38 3.78 4.16 -3.36
C LEU A 38 5.19 4.75 -3.38
N ARG A 39 6.21 3.92 -3.63
CA ARG A 39 7.60 4.37 -3.64
C ARG A 39 7.90 5.34 -4.76
N VAL A 40 7.22 5.21 -5.89
CA VAL A 40 7.37 6.15 -7.00
C VAL A 40 6.35 7.29 -6.94
N ASN A 41 5.67 7.42 -5.81
CA ASN A 41 4.71 8.50 -5.54
C ASN A 41 3.49 8.47 -6.47
N GLN A 42 3.12 7.29 -6.94
CA GLN A 42 1.89 7.06 -7.70
C GLN A 42 0.80 6.61 -6.73
N LEU A 43 0.32 7.56 -5.94
CA LEU A 43 -0.55 7.26 -4.80
C LEU A 43 -1.91 6.69 -5.22
N ASP A 44 -2.48 7.19 -6.32
CA ASP A 44 -3.77 6.68 -6.79
C ASP A 44 -3.69 5.22 -7.22
N GLU A 45 -2.63 4.86 -7.96
CA GLU A 45 -2.40 3.49 -8.38
C GLU A 45 -2.14 2.58 -7.18
N ALA A 46 -1.39 3.09 -6.20
CA ALA A 46 -1.12 2.34 -4.97
C ALA A 46 -2.42 2.05 -4.22
N VAL A 47 -3.29 3.05 -4.09
CA VAL A 47 -4.59 2.87 -3.43
C VAL A 47 -5.40 1.79 -4.14
N LEU A 48 -5.44 1.82 -5.47
CA LEU A 48 -6.18 0.81 -6.25
C LEU A 48 -5.63 -0.59 -6.00
N ALA A 49 -4.32 -0.74 -5.96
CA ALA A 49 -3.70 -2.06 -5.73
C ALA A 49 -3.99 -2.56 -4.32
N PHE A 50 -3.88 -1.71 -3.31
CA PHE A 50 -4.18 -2.10 -1.94
C PHE A 50 -5.65 -2.43 -1.76
N ASN A 51 -6.55 -1.67 -2.38
CA ASN A 51 -7.98 -1.99 -2.33
C ASN A 51 -8.28 -3.33 -2.99
N LYS A 52 -7.59 -3.64 -4.09
CA LYS A 52 -7.75 -4.95 -4.74
C LYS A 52 -7.28 -6.06 -3.80
N ALA A 53 -6.13 -5.87 -3.15
CA ALA A 53 -5.63 -6.85 -2.18
C ALA A 53 -6.63 -7.07 -1.05
N LEU A 54 -7.21 -6.00 -0.52
CA LEU A 54 -8.18 -6.09 0.57
C LEU A 54 -9.50 -6.72 0.14
N SER A 55 -9.88 -6.60 -1.13
CA SER A 55 -11.07 -7.29 -1.64
C SER A 55 -10.86 -8.80 -1.68
N MET A 56 -9.61 -9.23 -1.74
CA MET A 56 -9.24 -10.65 -1.76
C MET A 56 -8.99 -11.20 -0.37
N ASN A 57 -8.43 -10.38 0.51
CA ASN A 57 -8.16 -10.76 1.90
C ASN A 57 -8.31 -9.54 2.80
N ASP A 58 -9.48 -9.41 3.42
CA ASP A 58 -9.81 -8.26 4.26
C ASP A 58 -9.18 -8.33 5.66
N GLN A 59 -8.36 -9.35 5.92
CA GLN A 59 -7.62 -9.49 7.19
C GLN A 59 -6.12 -9.19 7.02
N TYR A 60 -5.72 -8.62 5.90
CA TYR A 60 -4.32 -8.34 5.61
C TYR A 60 -3.93 -6.98 6.23
N ALA A 61 -3.39 -7.04 7.45
CA ALA A 61 -3.11 -5.83 8.24
C ALA A 61 -2.16 -4.86 7.52
N ALA A 62 -1.09 -5.38 6.89
CA ALA A 62 -0.13 -4.53 6.20
C ALA A 62 -0.78 -3.74 5.06
N ALA A 63 -1.76 -4.32 4.36
CA ALA A 63 -2.47 -3.62 3.29
C ALA A 63 -3.26 -2.43 3.84
N TYR A 64 -3.92 -2.59 4.98
CA TYR A 64 -4.61 -1.47 5.63
C TYR A 64 -3.63 -0.37 6.04
N ARG A 65 -2.51 -0.75 6.64
CA ARG A 65 -1.48 0.21 7.05
C ARG A 65 -0.97 1.00 5.87
N MET A 66 -0.62 0.31 4.79
CA MET A 66 -0.06 0.97 3.60
C MET A 66 -1.09 1.80 2.87
N LEU A 67 -2.33 1.33 2.80
CA LEU A 67 -3.43 2.10 2.24
C LEU A 67 -3.64 3.39 3.03
N GLY A 68 -3.65 3.28 4.36
CA GLY A 68 -3.78 4.45 5.23
C GLY A 68 -2.64 5.44 5.01
N TYR A 69 -1.42 4.93 4.84
CA TYR A 69 -0.26 5.78 4.59
C TYR A 69 -0.43 6.56 3.27
N CYS A 70 -0.87 5.90 2.21
CA CYS A 70 -1.16 6.58 0.95
C CYS A 70 -2.20 7.69 1.13
N GLN A 71 -3.26 7.40 1.86
CA GLN A 71 -4.33 8.36 2.11
C GLN A 71 -3.85 9.54 2.95
N ALA A 72 -2.97 9.29 3.93
CA ALA A 72 -2.37 10.37 4.71
C ALA A 72 -1.58 11.31 3.81
N LEU A 73 -0.82 10.76 2.85
CA LEU A 73 -0.07 11.56 1.90
C LEU A 73 -0.98 12.32 0.93
N GLN A 74 -2.20 11.84 0.73
CA GLN A 74 -3.21 12.51 -0.10
C GLN A 74 -4.06 13.50 0.69
N ASN A 75 -3.72 13.75 1.95
CA ASN A 75 -4.48 14.61 2.86
C ASN A 75 -5.89 14.09 3.17
N LYS A 76 -6.08 12.78 3.10
CA LYS A 76 -7.34 12.14 3.46
C LYS A 76 -7.23 11.57 4.86
N LYS A 77 -7.13 12.44 5.84
CA LYS A 77 -6.83 12.07 7.23
C LYS A 77 -7.85 11.10 7.81
N LYS A 78 -9.14 11.33 7.59
CA LYS A 78 -10.19 10.47 8.15
C LYS A 78 -10.06 9.05 7.64
N GLU A 79 -9.91 8.89 6.33
CA GLU A 79 -9.77 7.57 5.71
C GLU A 79 -8.46 6.90 6.17
N ALA A 80 -7.38 7.68 6.23
CA ALA A 80 -6.09 7.17 6.67
C ALA A 80 -6.17 6.62 8.09
N CYS A 81 -6.76 7.40 9.01
CA CYS A 81 -6.83 6.99 10.40
C CYS A 81 -7.74 5.78 10.59
N ALA A 82 -8.83 5.68 9.83
CA ALA A 82 -9.70 4.52 9.85
C ALA A 82 -8.95 3.25 9.45
N ASN A 83 -8.13 3.36 8.39
CA ASN A 83 -7.33 2.22 7.93
C ASN A 83 -6.21 1.87 8.92
N PHE A 84 -5.60 2.87 9.55
CA PHE A 84 -4.60 2.61 10.60
C PHE A 84 -5.23 1.88 11.78
N ASP A 85 -6.42 2.31 12.21
CA ASP A 85 -7.14 1.65 13.30
C ASP A 85 -7.45 0.20 12.93
N LYS A 86 -7.85 -0.05 11.70
CA LYS A 86 -8.14 -1.40 11.24
C LYS A 86 -6.89 -2.27 11.26
N ALA A 87 -5.76 -1.72 10.80
CA ALA A 87 -4.49 -2.44 10.85
C ALA A 87 -4.11 -2.78 12.29
N LYS A 88 -4.32 -1.86 13.21
CA LYS A 88 -4.04 -2.07 14.63
C LYS A 88 -4.92 -3.19 15.20
N GLU A 89 -6.20 -3.20 14.87
CA GLU A 89 -7.12 -4.25 15.30
C GLU A 89 -6.65 -5.64 14.83
N LEU A 90 -6.02 -5.69 13.65
CA LEU A 90 -5.53 -6.93 13.08
C LEU A 90 -4.13 -7.33 13.58
N GLY A 91 -3.56 -6.53 14.51
CA GLY A 91 -2.31 -6.88 15.16
C GLY A 91 -1.07 -6.19 14.63
N ASP A 92 -1.22 -5.20 13.75
CA ASP A 92 -0.07 -4.47 13.23
C ASP A 92 0.45 -3.49 14.29
N GLU A 93 1.68 -3.70 14.75
CA GLU A 93 2.31 -2.86 15.77
C GLU A 93 2.99 -1.62 15.17
N VAL A 94 3.44 -1.72 13.93
CA VAL A 94 4.12 -0.61 13.25
C VAL A 94 3.18 0.58 13.06
N VAL A 95 1.90 0.32 12.90
CA VAL A 95 0.90 1.33 12.64
C VAL A 95 0.78 2.36 13.78
N ASP A 96 1.17 2.01 15.00
CA ASP A 96 1.10 2.95 16.13
C ASP A 96 1.92 4.21 15.85
N GLN A 97 3.09 4.07 15.21
CA GLN A 97 3.91 5.22 14.85
C GLN A 97 3.21 6.12 13.83
N LEU A 98 2.49 5.51 12.91
CA LEU A 98 1.73 6.25 11.89
C LEU A 98 0.53 6.96 12.50
N ILE A 99 -0.14 6.33 13.45
CA ILE A 99 -1.26 6.96 14.17
C ILE A 99 -0.77 8.18 14.92
N GLU A 100 0.37 8.07 15.62
CA GLU A 100 0.97 9.20 16.32
C GLU A 100 1.29 10.35 15.38
N LYS A 101 1.83 10.04 14.21
CA LYS A 101 2.29 11.05 13.26
C LYS A 101 1.13 11.72 12.52
N TYR A 102 0.13 10.96 12.11
CA TYR A 102 -0.92 11.46 11.20
C TYR A 102 -2.28 11.64 11.82
N CYS A 103 -2.56 11.01 12.95
CA CYS A 103 -3.89 11.00 13.55
C CYS A 103 -4.00 11.82 14.85
N LYS A 104 -2.91 12.42 15.28
CA LYS A 104 -2.89 13.23 16.53
C LYS A 104 -2.32 14.65 16.34
#